data_97e6ec2923cb4e1b895c715cc6d010ed
#
_entry.id   97e6ec2923cb4e1b895c715cc6d010ed
#
_cell.length_a   1.000
_cell.length_b   1.000
_cell.length_c   1.000
_cell.angle_alpha   90.00
_cell.angle_beta   90.00
_cell.angle_gamma   90.00
#
_symmetry.space_group_name_H-M   'P 1'
#
loop_
_entity.id
_entity.type
_entity.pdbx_description
1 polymer ?
#
loop_
_entity_poly.entity_id
_entity_poly.type
_entity_poly.pdbx_seq_one_letter_code
_entity_poly.pdbx_strand_id
1 'polypeptide(L)'
;MTRVARGVRFPSLSIVVGSFLAGCGGLGDEPVQSEAIAARVYEQSLLLSEIEDHIPSGTSPEDSVAMASRYMDQWIREQVMVHQAERWLPENETDFSSELEAYRNALLLHAYKDRYVNERLETVVLDEDAAAYYERNKSSFILTDYSVRVLFVSAPEVMDDQMEEMRDAMASLDSSQFLAMERWCVENGATFSLADDIWWTLGDLTKEVPLELYRAETQIARRRPIEFEADGRIYVVRFLEHALKNDVAPFEAVRDQVDELILHQRRKKLLMELEENLVVAAWSEGAVQRTEKGAALRSAPSL
;
A
#
# COMPACT_ATOMS: atom_id res chain seq x y z
N MET A 1 42.32 -7.20 -27.83
CA MET A 1 42.28 -8.63 -28.12
C MET A 1 40.89 -8.99 -28.61
N THR A 2 40.82 -9.35 -29.82
CA THR A 2 39.75 -9.61 -30.77
C THR A 2 39.03 -10.94 -30.49
N ARG A 3 37.68 -10.97 -30.56
CA ARG A 3 36.89 -12.16 -30.97
C ARG A 3 35.51 -11.69 -31.38
N VAL A 4 35.26 -11.53 -32.65
CA VAL A 4 34.76 -12.46 -33.70
C VAL A 4 33.31 -12.90 -33.47
N ALA A 5 32.47 -12.28 -34.30
CA ALA A 5 31.07 -12.64 -34.54
C ALA A 5 30.99 -13.99 -35.31
N ARG A 6 29.99 -14.82 -34.98
CA ARG A 6 29.59 -15.97 -35.78
C ARG A 6 28.15 -15.80 -36.26
N GLY A 7 28.03 -15.56 -37.56
CA GLY A 7 26.75 -15.55 -38.25
C GLY A 7 26.19 -16.96 -38.43
N VAL A 8 24.88 -17.07 -38.28
CA VAL A 8 24.11 -18.27 -38.64
C VAL A 8 23.39 -17.98 -39.94
N ARG A 9 23.76 -18.77 -40.95
CA ARG A 9 23.14 -18.80 -42.29
C ARG A 9 21.83 -19.62 -42.22
N PHE A 10 20.73 -19.07 -42.73
CA PHE A 10 19.53 -19.82 -43.07
C PHE A 10 19.64 -20.36 -44.51
N PRO A 11 19.25 -21.61 -44.77
CA PRO A 11 19.11 -22.10 -46.12
C PRO A 11 17.70 -21.78 -46.66
N SER A 12 17.73 -21.22 -47.88
CA SER A 12 16.58 -21.06 -48.76
C SER A 12 16.02 -22.42 -49.19
N LEU A 13 14.72 -22.61 -49.04
CA LEU A 13 14.03 -23.77 -49.65
C LEU A 13 12.89 -23.30 -50.55
N SER A 14 12.94 -23.85 -51.73
CA SER A 14 12.22 -23.49 -52.93
C SER A 14 10.72 -23.79 -52.87
N ILE A 15 10.01 -22.94 -53.59
CA ILE A 15 8.60 -22.97 -53.96
C ILE A 15 8.25 -24.26 -54.70
N VAL A 16 7.19 -24.94 -54.25
CA VAL A 16 6.41 -25.87 -55.11
C VAL A 16 4.97 -25.37 -55.12
N VAL A 17 4.57 -24.91 -56.29
CA VAL A 17 3.21 -24.58 -56.69
C VAL A 17 2.45 -25.89 -56.89
N GLY A 18 1.44 -26.14 -56.05
CA GLY A 18 0.48 -27.22 -56.20
C GLY A 18 -0.95 -26.67 -56.11
N SER A 19 -1.52 -26.43 -57.29
CA SER A 19 -2.97 -26.15 -57.42
C SER A 19 -3.78 -27.36 -57.02
N PHE A 20 -4.69 -27.24 -56.07
CA PHE A 20 -5.82 -28.13 -55.93
C PHE A 20 -7.10 -27.40 -55.51
N LEU A 21 -8.15 -27.83 -56.20
CA LEU A 21 -9.49 -27.30 -56.29
C LEU A 21 -10.31 -27.41 -54.97
N ALA A 22 -11.15 -26.38 -54.82
CA ALA A 22 -12.51 -26.39 -54.25
C ALA A 22 -12.84 -27.43 -53.17
N GLY A 23 -12.97 -26.94 -51.94
CA GLY A 23 -13.72 -27.57 -50.87
C GLY A 23 -14.44 -26.50 -50.10
N CYS A 24 -15.74 -26.29 -50.33
CA CYS A 24 -16.66 -25.61 -49.42
C CYS A 24 -16.66 -26.40 -48.11
N GLY A 25 -16.07 -25.81 -47.08
CA GLY A 25 -16.06 -26.40 -45.74
C GLY A 25 -16.25 -25.28 -44.73
N GLY A 26 -17.41 -25.27 -44.12
CA GLY A 26 -17.96 -24.53 -43.04
C GLY A 26 -17.02 -23.52 -42.31
N LEU A 27 -17.49 -22.31 -42.25
CA LEU A 27 -17.18 -21.42 -41.13
C LEU A 27 -17.44 -22.22 -39.85
N GLY A 28 -16.36 -22.65 -39.20
CA GLY A 28 -16.46 -23.18 -37.86
C GLY A 28 -16.96 -22.06 -36.98
N ASP A 29 -18.24 -22.13 -36.64
CA ASP A 29 -18.73 -21.51 -35.42
C ASP A 29 -17.84 -22.04 -34.28
N GLU A 30 -16.91 -21.25 -33.81
CA GLU A 30 -16.38 -21.49 -32.47
C GLU A 30 -17.61 -21.51 -31.56
N PRO A 31 -17.82 -22.57 -30.77
CA PRO A 31 -18.92 -22.56 -29.83
C PRO A 31 -18.69 -21.38 -28.90
N VAL A 32 -19.51 -20.35 -29.04
CA VAL A 32 -19.72 -19.38 -27.97
C VAL A 32 -20.04 -20.25 -26.78
N GLN A 33 -19.08 -20.41 -25.85
CA GLN A 33 -19.31 -21.08 -24.58
C GLN A 33 -20.49 -20.34 -23.96
N SER A 34 -21.64 -20.90 -24.03
CA SER A 34 -22.82 -20.38 -23.35
C SER A 34 -22.47 -20.45 -21.88
N GLU A 35 -22.15 -19.29 -21.29
CA GLU A 35 -21.87 -19.20 -19.89
C GLU A 35 -22.99 -19.89 -19.12
N ALA A 36 -22.62 -20.86 -18.28
CA ALA A 36 -23.59 -21.68 -17.58
C ALA A 36 -24.35 -20.85 -16.56
N ILE A 37 -25.66 -20.77 -16.70
CA ILE A 37 -26.55 -20.03 -15.80
C ILE A 37 -26.77 -20.88 -14.54
N ALA A 38 -26.45 -20.30 -13.38
CA ALA A 38 -26.65 -20.90 -12.06
C ALA A 38 -28.07 -20.66 -11.53
N ALA A 39 -28.60 -19.47 -11.74
CA ALA A 39 -29.94 -19.08 -11.33
C ALA A 39 -30.55 -18.05 -12.29
N ARG A 40 -31.87 -17.96 -12.32
CA ARG A 40 -32.61 -16.92 -13.06
C ARG A 40 -33.76 -16.41 -12.23
N VAL A 41 -33.87 -15.09 -12.15
CA VAL A 41 -34.94 -14.38 -11.47
C VAL A 41 -35.50 -13.34 -12.43
N TYR A 42 -36.74 -13.52 -12.92
CA TYR A 42 -37.33 -12.70 -13.97
C TYR A 42 -36.45 -12.71 -15.24
N GLU A 43 -35.96 -11.55 -15.63
CA GLU A 43 -35.09 -11.37 -16.80
C GLU A 43 -33.59 -11.41 -16.44
N GLN A 44 -33.24 -11.41 -15.16
CA GLN A 44 -31.87 -11.42 -14.69
C GLN A 44 -31.37 -12.85 -14.56
N SER A 45 -30.14 -13.09 -14.97
CA SER A 45 -29.47 -14.38 -14.86
C SER A 45 -28.17 -14.24 -14.08
N LEU A 46 -27.93 -15.14 -13.13
CA LEU A 46 -26.68 -15.30 -12.42
C LEU A 46 -25.85 -16.37 -13.12
N LEU A 47 -24.62 -16.03 -13.47
CA LEU A 47 -23.71 -16.96 -14.14
C LEU A 47 -22.91 -17.75 -13.08
N LEU A 48 -22.49 -18.98 -13.46
CA LEU A 48 -21.61 -19.78 -12.60
C LEU A 48 -20.25 -19.07 -12.37
N SER A 49 -19.71 -18.41 -13.40
CA SER A 49 -18.48 -17.64 -13.30
C SER A 49 -18.56 -16.54 -12.24
N GLU A 50 -19.71 -15.85 -12.13
CA GLU A 50 -19.90 -14.81 -11.11
C GLU A 50 -19.90 -15.39 -9.70
N ILE A 51 -20.40 -16.61 -9.51
CA ILE A 51 -20.33 -17.30 -8.22
C ILE A 51 -18.88 -17.71 -7.91
N GLU A 52 -18.17 -18.24 -8.90
CA GLU A 52 -16.79 -18.70 -8.76
C GLU A 52 -15.86 -17.55 -8.37
N ASP A 53 -16.05 -16.36 -8.94
CA ASP A 53 -15.28 -15.16 -8.61
C ASP A 53 -15.44 -14.70 -7.13
N HIS A 54 -16.54 -15.10 -6.48
CA HIS A 54 -16.80 -14.79 -5.06
C HIS A 54 -16.24 -15.84 -4.09
N ILE A 55 -15.67 -16.94 -4.60
CA ILE A 55 -15.09 -17.99 -3.76
C ILE A 55 -13.57 -17.82 -3.70
N PRO A 56 -12.98 -17.59 -2.52
CA PRO A 56 -11.53 -17.45 -2.40
C PRO A 56 -10.77 -18.70 -2.85
N SER A 57 -9.64 -18.49 -3.52
CA SER A 57 -8.76 -19.59 -3.92
C SER A 57 -8.27 -20.39 -2.70
N GLY A 58 -8.33 -21.71 -2.78
CA GLY A 58 -7.91 -22.60 -1.68
C GLY A 58 -9.01 -22.96 -0.68
N THR A 59 -10.25 -22.53 -0.92
CA THR A 59 -11.42 -22.96 -0.12
C THR A 59 -11.67 -24.47 -0.30
N SER A 60 -12.06 -25.16 0.77
CA SER A 60 -12.40 -26.60 0.69
C SER A 60 -13.62 -26.84 -0.22
N PRO A 61 -13.74 -28.00 -0.86
CA PRO A 61 -14.89 -28.29 -1.72
C PRO A 61 -16.25 -28.15 -1.00
N GLU A 62 -16.33 -28.55 0.26
CA GLU A 62 -17.57 -28.45 1.06
C GLU A 62 -17.92 -26.99 1.36
N ASP A 63 -16.92 -26.20 1.76
CA ASP A 63 -17.10 -24.77 2.03
C ASP A 63 -17.42 -23.99 0.75
N SER A 64 -16.80 -24.35 -0.37
CA SER A 64 -17.08 -23.75 -1.68
C SER A 64 -18.54 -23.93 -2.09
N VAL A 65 -19.08 -25.11 -1.94
CA VAL A 65 -20.51 -25.41 -2.22
C VAL A 65 -21.42 -24.62 -1.27
N ALA A 66 -21.07 -24.56 0.02
CA ALA A 66 -21.85 -23.83 1.00
C ALA A 66 -21.81 -22.30 0.76
N MET A 67 -20.68 -21.75 0.33
CA MET A 67 -20.54 -20.35 -0.06
C MET A 67 -21.32 -20.03 -1.32
N ALA A 68 -21.19 -20.88 -2.37
CA ALA A 68 -21.93 -20.73 -3.62
C ALA A 68 -23.44 -20.73 -3.38
N SER A 69 -23.96 -21.66 -2.58
CA SER A 69 -25.37 -21.72 -2.25
C SER A 69 -25.86 -20.48 -1.51
N ARG A 70 -25.11 -20.01 -0.52
CA ARG A 70 -25.46 -18.78 0.22
C ARG A 70 -25.45 -17.54 -0.66
N TYR A 71 -24.44 -17.41 -1.54
CA TYR A 71 -24.36 -16.30 -2.49
C TYR A 71 -25.57 -16.31 -3.46
N MET A 72 -25.88 -17.47 -4.05
CA MET A 72 -27.01 -17.64 -4.94
C MET A 72 -28.35 -17.31 -4.24
N ASP A 73 -28.57 -17.80 -3.01
CA ASP A 73 -29.77 -17.51 -2.24
C ASP A 73 -29.91 -16.01 -1.92
N GLN A 74 -28.79 -15.35 -1.60
CA GLN A 74 -28.75 -13.91 -1.34
C GLN A 74 -29.07 -13.13 -2.63
N TRP A 75 -28.45 -13.50 -3.75
CA TRP A 75 -28.68 -12.88 -5.05
C TRP A 75 -30.15 -13.01 -5.49
N ILE A 76 -30.74 -14.20 -5.33
CA ILE A 76 -32.16 -14.42 -5.64
C ILE A 76 -33.06 -13.46 -4.84
N ARG A 77 -32.85 -13.36 -3.54
CA ARG A 77 -33.62 -12.44 -2.68
C ARG A 77 -33.46 -10.99 -3.10
N GLU A 78 -32.25 -10.59 -3.41
CA GLU A 78 -31.96 -9.24 -3.86
C GLU A 78 -32.67 -8.93 -5.18
N GLN A 79 -32.58 -9.81 -6.19
CA GLN A 79 -33.25 -9.59 -7.47
C GLN A 79 -34.77 -9.52 -7.35
N VAL A 80 -35.36 -10.37 -6.49
CA VAL A 80 -36.82 -10.30 -6.20
C VAL A 80 -37.19 -8.97 -5.56
N MET A 81 -36.37 -8.47 -4.62
CA MET A 81 -36.59 -7.18 -3.95
C MET A 81 -36.44 -6.00 -4.93
N VAL A 82 -35.40 -6.02 -5.78
CA VAL A 82 -35.18 -4.99 -6.80
C VAL A 82 -36.36 -4.94 -7.76
N HIS A 83 -36.78 -6.09 -8.30
CA HIS A 83 -37.93 -6.16 -9.19
C HIS A 83 -39.20 -5.62 -8.54
N GLN A 84 -39.44 -5.92 -7.26
CA GLN A 84 -40.61 -5.40 -6.54
C GLN A 84 -40.48 -3.88 -6.29
N ALA A 85 -39.29 -3.39 -5.99
CA ALA A 85 -39.02 -1.97 -5.79
C ALA A 85 -39.29 -1.17 -7.06
N GLU A 86 -38.80 -1.62 -8.23
CA GLU A 86 -39.03 -1.00 -9.53
C GLU A 86 -40.51 -0.89 -9.88
N ARG A 87 -41.35 -1.84 -9.42
CA ARG A 87 -42.79 -1.82 -9.66
C ARG A 87 -43.58 -0.99 -8.65
N TRP A 88 -43.04 -0.78 -7.47
CA TRP A 88 -43.74 -0.12 -6.37
C TRP A 88 -43.37 1.36 -6.22
N LEU A 89 -42.10 1.69 -6.49
CA LEU A 89 -41.63 3.06 -6.40
C LEU A 89 -42.11 3.88 -7.64
N PRO A 90 -42.44 5.17 -7.45
CA PRO A 90 -42.70 6.05 -8.54
C PRO A 90 -41.47 6.36 -9.38
N GLU A 91 -41.64 6.70 -10.66
CA GLU A 91 -40.56 6.94 -11.62
C GLU A 91 -39.52 7.98 -11.15
N ASN A 92 -39.94 8.99 -10.44
CA ASN A 92 -39.06 10.03 -9.89
C ASN A 92 -38.19 9.52 -8.72
N GLU A 93 -38.47 8.36 -8.16
CA GLU A 93 -37.68 7.72 -7.10
C GLU A 93 -36.82 6.55 -7.63
N THR A 94 -36.96 6.20 -8.90
CA THR A 94 -36.21 5.12 -9.57
C THR A 94 -35.21 5.64 -10.60
N ASP A 95 -35.26 6.94 -10.95
CA ASP A 95 -34.31 7.54 -11.87
C ASP A 95 -33.03 7.98 -11.12
N PHE A 96 -32.02 7.15 -11.15
CA PHE A 96 -30.68 7.39 -10.61
C PHE A 96 -29.65 7.82 -11.67
N SER A 97 -30.11 8.26 -12.85
CA SER A 97 -29.25 8.56 -13.99
C SER A 97 -28.18 9.61 -13.66
N SER A 98 -28.55 10.67 -12.93
CA SER A 98 -27.61 11.72 -12.54
C SER A 98 -26.58 11.25 -11.52
N GLU A 99 -26.97 10.43 -10.53
CA GLU A 99 -26.11 9.84 -9.52
C GLU A 99 -25.13 8.85 -10.13
N LEU A 100 -25.60 8.00 -11.04
CA LEU A 100 -24.77 7.05 -11.78
C LEU A 100 -23.77 7.76 -12.69
N GLU A 101 -24.18 8.85 -13.37
CA GLU A 101 -23.26 9.65 -14.18
C GLU A 101 -22.21 10.35 -13.30
N ALA A 102 -22.62 10.96 -12.19
CA ALA A 102 -21.71 11.59 -11.26
C ALA A 102 -20.69 10.57 -10.69
N TYR A 103 -21.17 9.38 -10.32
CA TYR A 103 -20.29 8.30 -9.82
C TYR A 103 -19.31 7.81 -10.89
N ARG A 104 -19.79 7.58 -12.12
CA ARG A 104 -18.94 7.20 -13.25
C ARG A 104 -17.86 8.26 -13.51
N ASN A 105 -18.23 9.54 -13.49
CA ASN A 105 -17.28 10.63 -13.69
C ASN A 105 -16.24 10.70 -12.57
N ALA A 106 -16.65 10.48 -11.32
CA ALA A 106 -15.72 10.40 -10.17
C ALA A 106 -14.71 9.27 -10.34
N LEU A 107 -15.14 8.06 -10.74
CA LEU A 107 -14.26 6.92 -11.01
C LEU A 107 -13.28 7.22 -12.16
N LEU A 108 -13.74 7.81 -13.25
CA LEU A 108 -12.88 8.18 -14.38
C LEU A 108 -11.83 9.21 -13.98
N LEU A 109 -12.23 10.25 -13.23
CA LEU A 109 -11.30 11.26 -12.74
C LEU A 109 -10.27 10.67 -11.77
N HIS A 110 -10.69 9.78 -10.89
CA HIS A 110 -9.79 9.09 -9.97
C HIS A 110 -8.78 8.24 -10.73
N ALA A 111 -9.24 7.37 -11.63
CA ALA A 111 -8.38 6.51 -12.43
C ALA A 111 -7.38 7.32 -13.29
N TYR A 112 -7.84 8.42 -13.88
CA TYR A 112 -6.98 9.30 -14.69
C TYR A 112 -5.92 10.00 -13.84
N LYS A 113 -6.31 10.58 -12.70
CA LYS A 113 -5.39 11.25 -11.77
C LYS A 113 -4.34 10.30 -11.21
N ASP A 114 -4.75 9.11 -10.80
CA ASP A 114 -3.83 8.10 -10.27
C ASP A 114 -2.85 7.64 -11.34
N ARG A 115 -3.32 7.34 -12.54
CA ARG A 115 -2.43 6.97 -13.64
C ARG A 115 -1.43 8.08 -13.96
N TYR A 116 -1.90 9.33 -14.05
CA TYR A 116 -1.05 10.50 -14.33
C TYR A 116 0.04 10.67 -13.28
N VAL A 117 -0.30 10.52 -12.00
CA VAL A 117 0.63 10.61 -10.89
C VAL A 117 1.64 9.46 -10.93
N ASN A 118 1.16 8.21 -11.08
CA ASN A 118 2.04 7.02 -11.10
C ASN A 118 3.07 7.05 -12.23
N GLU A 119 2.73 7.68 -13.37
CA GLU A 119 3.65 7.81 -14.51
C GLU A 119 4.67 8.96 -14.35
N ARG A 120 4.41 9.95 -13.49
CA ARG A 120 5.20 11.20 -13.43
C ARG A 120 5.74 11.57 -12.06
N LEU A 121 5.27 10.93 -11.02
CA LEU A 121 5.73 11.25 -9.67
C LEU A 121 7.18 10.77 -9.50
N GLU A 122 8.06 11.70 -9.20
CA GLU A 122 9.41 11.40 -8.76
C GLU A 122 9.36 10.91 -7.31
N THR A 123 9.55 9.61 -7.13
CA THR A 123 9.42 8.94 -5.82
C THR A 123 10.70 8.99 -4.99
N VAL A 124 11.85 9.27 -5.61
CA VAL A 124 13.11 9.41 -4.89
C VAL A 124 13.18 10.77 -4.21
N VAL A 125 13.35 10.77 -2.90
CA VAL A 125 13.62 11.98 -2.11
C VAL A 125 15.09 12.01 -1.77
N LEU A 126 15.78 13.05 -2.21
CA LEU A 126 17.20 13.24 -1.89
C LEU A 126 17.36 13.68 -0.44
N ASP A 127 18.46 13.29 0.19
CA ASP A 127 18.75 13.65 1.60
C ASP A 127 18.79 15.18 1.80
N GLU A 128 19.31 15.90 0.82
CA GLU A 128 19.36 17.36 0.83
C GLU A 128 17.95 17.99 0.83
N ASP A 129 17.02 17.44 0.02
CA ASP A 129 15.64 17.92 -0.05
C ASP A 129 14.91 17.65 1.27
N ALA A 130 15.10 16.45 1.83
CA ALA A 130 14.49 16.06 3.09
C ALA A 130 15.00 16.90 4.26
N ALA A 131 16.31 17.09 4.36
CA ALA A 131 16.91 17.94 5.39
C ALA A 131 16.42 19.39 5.26
N ALA A 132 16.37 19.92 4.04
CA ALA A 132 15.87 21.27 3.80
C ALA A 132 14.38 21.43 4.14
N TYR A 133 13.57 20.40 3.87
CA TYR A 133 12.16 20.37 4.24
C TYR A 133 12.00 20.36 5.76
N TYR A 134 12.72 19.46 6.45
CA TYR A 134 12.70 19.34 7.89
C TYR A 134 13.09 20.68 8.57
N GLU A 135 14.19 21.30 8.15
CA GLU A 135 14.64 22.57 8.72
C GLU A 135 13.58 23.69 8.59
N ARG A 136 12.91 23.77 7.45
CA ARG A 136 11.85 24.78 7.23
C ARG A 136 10.56 24.51 8.04
N ASN A 137 10.34 23.26 8.45
CA ASN A 137 9.10 22.83 9.09
C ASN A 137 9.31 22.25 10.49
N LYS A 138 10.44 22.52 11.15
CA LYS A 138 10.80 21.97 12.47
C LYS A 138 9.69 22.05 13.50
N SER A 139 8.95 23.14 13.52
CA SER A 139 7.84 23.34 14.46
C SER A 139 6.66 22.38 14.26
N SER A 140 6.61 21.67 13.13
CA SER A 140 5.59 20.66 12.84
C SER A 140 5.97 19.27 13.37
N PHE A 141 7.22 19.06 13.75
CA PHE A 141 7.75 17.78 14.23
C PHE A 141 7.94 17.76 15.75
N ILE A 142 6.92 18.16 16.48
CA ILE A 142 6.93 18.11 17.95
C ILE A 142 6.51 16.70 18.40
N LEU A 143 7.32 16.08 19.23
CA LEU A 143 7.09 14.74 19.75
C LEU A 143 5.89 14.70 20.71
N THR A 144 4.98 13.78 20.47
CA THR A 144 3.86 13.49 21.39
C THR A 144 4.19 12.41 22.41
N ASP A 145 5.27 11.66 22.19
CA ASP A 145 5.83 10.64 23.06
C ASP A 145 7.35 10.75 23.04
N TYR A 146 8.05 10.03 23.92
CA TYR A 146 9.49 9.90 23.84
C TYR A 146 9.88 9.15 22.58
N SER A 147 10.91 9.64 21.88
CA SER A 147 11.52 8.93 20.76
C SER A 147 12.86 8.39 21.20
N VAL A 148 13.11 7.10 20.97
CA VAL A 148 14.31 6.43 21.45
C VAL A 148 14.95 5.60 20.35
N ARG A 149 16.26 5.58 20.30
CA ARG A 149 17.05 4.65 19.49
C ARG A 149 17.63 3.61 20.43
N VAL A 150 17.30 2.34 20.20
CA VAL A 150 17.51 1.29 21.18
C VAL A 150 17.94 -0.02 20.51
N LEU A 151 18.85 -0.72 21.16
CA LEU A 151 19.15 -2.11 20.88
C LEU A 151 18.49 -2.98 21.93
N PHE A 152 17.90 -4.10 21.55
CA PHE A 152 17.38 -5.08 22.50
C PHE A 152 17.50 -6.51 22.00
N VAL A 153 17.63 -7.43 22.96
CA VAL A 153 17.52 -8.86 22.78
C VAL A 153 16.55 -9.38 23.83
N SER A 154 15.66 -10.28 23.42
CA SER A 154 14.76 -11.03 24.29
C SER A 154 14.98 -12.51 24.03
N ALA A 155 15.52 -13.24 25.00
CA ALA A 155 15.80 -14.65 24.88
C ALA A 155 14.99 -15.49 25.90
N PRO A 156 14.62 -16.74 25.60
CA PRO A 156 13.97 -17.60 26.57
C PRO A 156 14.97 -17.86 27.70
N GLU A 157 15.64 -18.78 27.90
CA GLU A 157 16.60 -19.04 28.95
C GLU A 157 18.04 -18.88 28.42
N VAL A 158 18.94 -18.22 29.17
CA VAL A 158 20.30 -17.94 28.74
C VAL A 158 21.23 -18.31 29.88
N MET A 159 22.39 -18.92 29.56
CA MET A 159 23.43 -19.18 30.55
C MET A 159 24.16 -17.89 30.95
N ASP A 160 24.64 -17.79 32.18
CA ASP A 160 25.24 -16.58 32.73
C ASP A 160 26.45 -16.06 31.91
N ASP A 161 27.25 -16.93 31.35
CA ASP A 161 28.41 -16.59 30.50
C ASP A 161 27.94 -15.95 29.17
N GLN A 162 26.89 -16.47 28.56
CA GLN A 162 26.29 -15.91 27.33
C GLN A 162 25.65 -14.55 27.59
N MET A 163 25.04 -14.34 28.77
CA MET A 163 24.53 -13.07 29.19
C MET A 163 25.60 -12.01 29.37
N GLU A 164 26.76 -12.39 29.93
CA GLU A 164 27.88 -11.49 30.06
C GLU A 164 28.43 -11.07 28.68
N GLU A 165 28.59 -12.02 27.75
CA GLU A 165 29.00 -11.71 26.38
C GLU A 165 28.02 -10.76 25.67
N MET A 166 26.71 -10.95 25.81
CA MET A 166 25.70 -10.06 25.24
C MET A 166 25.76 -8.65 25.84
N ARG A 167 25.91 -8.54 27.15
CA ARG A 167 26.05 -7.24 27.81
C ARG A 167 27.28 -6.49 27.33
N ASP A 168 28.41 -7.21 27.22
CA ASP A 168 29.65 -6.62 26.77
C ASP A 168 29.59 -6.19 25.30
N ALA A 169 29.01 -7.01 24.44
CA ALA A 169 28.78 -6.66 23.04
C ALA A 169 27.89 -5.42 22.90
N MET A 170 26.76 -5.38 23.60
CA MET A 170 25.90 -4.19 23.63
C MET A 170 26.58 -2.98 24.27
N ALA A 171 27.46 -3.17 25.25
CA ALA A 171 28.18 -2.09 25.90
C ALA A 171 29.28 -1.52 25.02
N SER A 172 29.97 -2.34 24.23
CA SER A 172 31.09 -1.91 23.36
C SER A 172 30.62 -1.22 22.08
N LEU A 173 29.41 -1.55 21.56
CA LEU A 173 28.91 -1.14 20.24
C LEU A 173 29.84 -1.58 19.09
N ASP A 174 30.49 -2.73 19.24
CA ASP A 174 31.35 -3.29 18.20
C ASP A 174 30.50 -4.06 17.19
N SER A 175 30.46 -3.59 15.94
CA SER A 175 29.69 -4.18 14.85
C SER A 175 30.08 -5.65 14.56
N SER A 176 31.33 -6.04 14.84
CA SER A 176 31.75 -7.44 14.66
C SER A 176 31.11 -8.37 15.68
N GLN A 177 30.89 -7.88 16.90
CA GLN A 177 30.19 -8.62 17.95
C GLN A 177 28.69 -8.68 17.69
N PHE A 178 28.11 -7.68 17.06
CA PHE A 178 26.69 -7.71 16.69
C PHE A 178 26.35 -8.81 15.69
N LEU A 179 27.19 -9.08 14.70
CA LEU A 179 26.97 -10.19 13.79
C LEU A 179 27.01 -11.57 14.48
N ALA A 180 27.87 -11.72 15.50
CA ALA A 180 27.91 -12.93 16.30
C ALA A 180 26.65 -13.07 17.17
N MET A 181 26.23 -11.98 17.79
CA MET A 181 25.03 -11.91 18.62
C MET A 181 23.75 -12.15 17.81
N GLU A 182 23.63 -11.59 16.61
CA GLU A 182 22.51 -11.83 15.70
C GLU A 182 22.38 -13.32 15.35
N ARG A 183 23.49 -13.94 14.99
CA ARG A 183 23.52 -15.39 14.71
C ARG A 183 23.08 -16.20 15.93
N TRP A 184 23.63 -15.87 17.10
CA TRP A 184 23.23 -16.52 18.35
C TRP A 184 21.73 -16.36 18.62
N CYS A 185 21.18 -15.16 18.42
CA CYS A 185 19.74 -14.89 18.60
C CYS A 185 18.87 -15.77 17.69
N VAL A 186 19.27 -15.90 16.41
CA VAL A 186 18.55 -16.76 15.45
C VAL A 186 18.62 -18.23 15.87
N GLU A 187 19.78 -18.71 16.28
CA GLU A 187 19.99 -20.11 16.69
C GLU A 187 19.22 -20.48 17.97
N ASN A 188 19.02 -19.51 18.87
CA ASN A 188 18.38 -19.73 20.17
C ASN A 188 16.92 -19.23 20.25
N GLY A 189 16.31 -18.84 19.12
CA GLY A 189 14.92 -18.39 19.09
C GLY A 189 14.69 -17.09 19.88
N ALA A 190 15.70 -16.24 19.97
CA ALA A 190 15.58 -14.92 20.58
C ALA A 190 14.93 -13.91 19.63
N THR A 191 14.17 -12.99 20.18
CA THR A 191 13.69 -11.79 19.46
C THR A 191 14.70 -10.68 19.68
N PHE A 192 15.04 -9.91 18.64
CA PHE A 192 16.04 -8.88 18.76
C PHE A 192 15.84 -7.72 17.79
N SER A 193 16.36 -6.55 18.16
CA SER A 193 16.60 -5.42 17.28
C SER A 193 18.01 -4.89 17.58
N LEU A 194 18.92 -5.13 16.63
CA LEU A 194 20.34 -4.75 16.75
C LEU A 194 20.73 -3.69 15.71
N ALA A 195 19.77 -3.19 14.94
CA ALA A 195 19.97 -2.06 14.05
C ALA A 195 20.04 -0.77 14.87
N ASP A 196 21.13 -0.04 14.73
CA ASP A 196 21.41 1.16 15.53
C ASP A 196 20.83 2.46 14.92
N ASP A 197 20.18 2.35 13.79
CA ASP A 197 19.55 3.45 13.05
C ASP A 197 18.01 3.54 13.24
N ILE A 198 17.40 2.55 13.88
CA ILE A 198 15.94 2.49 14.06
C ILE A 198 15.52 3.32 15.27
N TRP A 199 14.61 4.26 15.02
CA TRP A 199 13.93 5.04 16.05
C TRP A 199 12.57 4.45 16.39
N TRP A 200 12.28 4.35 17.68
CA TRP A 200 11.03 3.84 18.24
C TRP A 200 10.31 4.96 19.00
N THR A 201 8.98 4.95 18.98
CA THR A 201 8.27 5.63 20.07
C THR A 201 8.39 4.77 21.33
N LEU A 202 8.43 5.39 22.50
CA LEU A 202 8.49 4.61 23.74
C LEU A 202 7.26 3.70 23.89
N GLY A 203 6.09 4.17 23.45
CA GLY A 203 4.86 3.41 23.43
C GLY A 203 4.92 2.16 22.54
N ASP A 204 5.58 2.21 21.38
CA ASP A 204 5.74 1.04 20.51
C ASP A 204 6.82 0.09 21.05
N LEU A 205 7.93 0.64 21.55
CA LEU A 205 8.96 -0.18 22.19
C LEU A 205 8.41 -1.02 23.34
N THR A 206 7.54 -0.45 24.17
CA THR A 206 6.96 -1.16 25.33
C THR A 206 5.96 -2.26 24.95
N LYS A 207 5.47 -2.31 23.72
CA LYS A 207 4.68 -3.44 23.20
C LYS A 207 5.54 -4.66 22.88
N GLU A 208 6.77 -4.41 22.40
CA GLU A 208 7.74 -5.46 22.05
C GLU A 208 8.59 -5.89 23.26
N VAL A 209 8.92 -4.93 24.12
CA VAL A 209 9.77 -5.11 25.28
C VAL A 209 9.00 -4.64 26.51
N PRO A 210 8.53 -5.52 27.40
CA PRO A 210 7.71 -5.19 28.55
C PRO A 210 8.51 -4.47 29.65
N LEU A 211 9.07 -3.31 29.30
CA LEU A 211 9.94 -2.51 30.13
C LEU A 211 9.10 -1.59 31.02
N GLU A 212 9.15 -1.79 32.33
CA GLU A 212 8.56 -0.86 33.31
C GLU A 212 9.53 0.29 33.59
N LEU A 213 9.22 1.48 33.08
CA LEU A 213 10.04 2.67 33.24
C LEU A 213 9.53 3.55 34.39
N TYR A 214 10.08 3.38 35.58
CA TYR A 214 9.93 4.35 36.65
C TYR A 214 10.86 5.56 36.38
N ARG A 215 10.32 6.76 36.19
CA ARG A 215 11.08 7.94 35.74
C ARG A 215 11.78 7.68 34.40
N ALA A 216 10.97 7.51 33.35
CA ALA A 216 11.43 7.19 32.00
C ALA A 216 12.64 8.01 31.54
N GLU A 217 12.62 9.35 31.72
CA GLU A 217 13.71 10.26 31.36
C GLU A 217 15.06 9.85 31.94
N THR A 218 15.06 9.40 33.20
CA THR A 218 16.32 9.01 33.87
C THR A 218 16.83 7.66 33.38
N GLN A 219 15.92 6.74 33.00
CA GLN A 219 16.28 5.40 32.57
C GLN A 219 16.71 5.36 31.10
N ILE A 220 15.99 6.07 30.22
CA ILE A 220 16.36 6.18 28.80
C ILE A 220 17.67 6.94 28.60
N ALA A 221 18.03 7.85 29.51
CA ALA A 221 19.31 8.56 29.47
C ALA A 221 20.52 7.69 29.90
N ARG A 222 20.29 6.47 30.39
CA ARG A 222 21.39 5.57 30.79
C ARG A 222 22.06 4.98 29.56
N ARG A 223 23.37 5.09 29.51
CA ARG A 223 24.20 4.53 28.42
C ARG A 223 24.63 3.08 28.67
N ARG A 224 24.18 2.45 29.76
CA ARG A 224 24.49 1.05 30.08
C ARG A 224 23.30 0.16 29.75
N PRO A 225 23.52 -1.08 29.32
CA PRO A 225 22.47 -2.05 29.15
C PRO A 225 21.62 -2.22 30.41
N ILE A 226 20.33 -2.38 30.26
CA ILE A 226 19.37 -2.71 31.30
C ILE A 226 18.97 -4.16 31.09
N GLU A 227 19.01 -4.95 32.13
CA GLU A 227 18.65 -6.35 32.12
C GLU A 227 17.47 -6.58 33.07
N PHE A 228 16.50 -7.35 32.63
CA PHE A 228 15.35 -7.73 33.43
C PHE A 228 14.69 -9.01 32.88
N GLU A 229 13.90 -9.65 33.71
CA GLU A 229 13.11 -10.83 33.33
C GLU A 229 11.61 -10.47 33.32
N ALA A 230 10.94 -10.90 32.26
CA ALA A 230 9.49 -10.76 32.14
C ALA A 230 8.95 -11.91 31.26
N ASP A 231 7.78 -12.42 31.61
CA ASP A 231 7.06 -13.49 30.90
C ASP A 231 7.93 -14.74 30.59
N GLY A 232 8.85 -15.08 31.50
CA GLY A 232 9.77 -16.22 31.35
C GLY A 232 10.83 -16.01 30.28
N ARG A 233 11.14 -14.77 29.94
CA ARG A 233 12.20 -14.38 29.01
C ARG A 233 13.11 -13.36 29.66
N ILE A 234 14.38 -13.40 29.31
CA ILE A 234 15.37 -12.43 29.73
C ILE A 234 15.50 -11.36 28.64
N TYR A 235 15.50 -10.13 29.06
CA TYR A 235 15.62 -8.94 28.20
C TYR A 235 16.91 -8.20 28.51
N VAL A 236 17.67 -7.84 27.48
CA VAL A 236 18.80 -6.92 27.54
C VAL A 236 18.49 -5.77 26.62
N VAL A 237 18.44 -4.55 27.16
CA VAL A 237 18.01 -3.35 26.43
C VAL A 237 19.05 -2.26 26.61
N ARG A 238 19.49 -1.63 25.54
CA ARG A 238 20.40 -0.48 25.58
C ARG A 238 19.83 0.68 24.80
N PHE A 239 19.60 1.80 25.48
CA PHE A 239 19.27 3.06 24.85
C PHE A 239 20.54 3.73 24.29
N LEU A 240 20.50 4.07 22.99
CA LEU A 240 21.58 4.75 22.28
C LEU A 240 21.39 6.26 22.32
N GLU A 241 20.22 6.69 21.89
CA GLU A 241 19.81 8.08 21.84
C GLU A 241 18.35 8.23 22.26
N HIS A 242 17.97 9.42 22.62
CA HIS A 242 16.58 9.72 22.99
C HIS A 242 16.26 11.21 22.73
N ALA A 243 15.00 11.47 22.47
CA ALA A 243 14.40 12.78 22.45
C ALA A 243 13.16 12.79 23.35
N LEU A 244 12.96 13.90 24.06
CA LEU A 244 11.90 13.99 25.05
C LEU A 244 10.57 14.36 24.41
N LYS A 245 9.49 13.97 25.08
CA LYS A 245 8.15 14.46 24.73
C LYS A 245 8.11 15.99 24.76
N ASN A 246 7.44 16.58 23.78
CA ASN A 246 7.32 18.01 23.50
C ASN A 246 8.60 18.68 22.96
N ASP A 247 9.68 17.95 22.78
CA ASP A 247 10.83 18.45 22.01
C ASP A 247 10.59 18.29 20.51
N VAL A 248 11.41 18.96 19.71
CA VAL A 248 11.47 18.74 18.27
C VAL A 248 12.12 17.39 18.01
N ALA A 249 11.45 16.55 17.24
CA ALA A 249 11.98 15.24 16.87
C ALA A 249 13.32 15.37 16.13
N PRO A 250 14.33 14.54 16.40
CA PRO A 250 15.52 14.45 15.55
C PRO A 250 15.15 14.15 14.10
N PHE A 251 15.89 14.68 13.14
CA PHE A 251 15.62 14.49 11.72
C PHE A 251 15.56 13.00 11.37
N GLU A 252 16.49 12.22 11.87
CA GLU A 252 16.59 10.78 11.64
C GLU A 252 15.37 10.02 12.14
N ALA A 253 14.77 10.49 13.24
CA ALA A 253 13.57 9.86 13.81
C ALA A 253 12.30 10.10 12.98
N VAL A 254 12.30 11.16 12.15
CA VAL A 254 11.15 11.55 11.33
C VAL A 254 11.45 11.54 9.84
N ARG A 255 12.58 10.93 9.42
CA ARG A 255 13.04 10.92 8.04
C ARG A 255 11.98 10.36 7.08
N ASP A 256 11.41 9.23 7.42
CA ASP A 256 10.36 8.60 6.61
C ASP A 256 9.10 9.46 6.53
N GLN A 257 8.71 10.08 7.64
CA GLN A 257 7.58 11.02 7.67
C GLN A 257 7.84 12.25 6.80
N VAL A 258 9.06 12.77 6.80
CA VAL A 258 9.47 13.89 5.95
C VAL A 258 9.38 13.50 4.48
N ASP A 259 9.83 12.30 4.11
CA ASP A 259 9.75 11.79 2.75
C ASP A 259 8.30 11.66 2.28
N GLU A 260 7.44 11.09 3.09
CA GLU A 260 6.00 11.00 2.79
C GLU A 260 5.36 12.37 2.57
N LEU A 261 5.70 13.36 3.40
CA LEU A 261 5.20 14.73 3.25
C LEU A 261 5.69 15.39 1.96
N ILE A 262 6.94 15.19 1.58
CA ILE A 262 7.50 15.69 0.32
C ILE A 262 6.79 15.03 -0.87
N LEU A 263 6.63 13.70 -0.86
CA LEU A 263 5.93 12.97 -1.91
C LEU A 263 4.46 13.42 -2.02
N HIS A 264 3.80 13.65 -0.89
CA HIS A 264 2.44 14.20 -0.88
C HIS A 264 2.38 15.61 -1.51
N GLN A 265 3.34 16.47 -1.20
CA GLN A 265 3.43 17.81 -1.83
C GLN A 265 3.70 17.72 -3.33
N ARG A 266 4.63 16.85 -3.77
CA ARG A 266 4.91 16.61 -5.19
C ARG A 266 3.66 16.11 -5.92
N ARG A 267 2.94 15.15 -5.34
CA ARG A 267 1.66 14.63 -5.88
C ARG A 267 0.62 15.74 -6.03
N LYS A 268 0.44 16.53 -4.99
CA LYS A 268 -0.52 17.66 -5.01
C LYS A 268 -0.17 18.68 -6.09
N LYS A 269 1.10 19.04 -6.21
CA LYS A 269 1.59 19.97 -7.23
C LYS A 269 1.34 19.45 -8.64
N LEU A 270 1.68 18.18 -8.92
CA LEU A 270 1.43 17.54 -10.22
C LEU A 270 -0.06 17.57 -10.60
N LEU A 271 -0.95 17.30 -9.66
CA LEU A 271 -2.40 17.33 -9.91
C LEU A 271 -2.93 18.76 -10.16
N MET A 272 -2.40 19.73 -9.42
CA MET A 272 -2.77 21.14 -9.64
C MET A 272 -2.31 21.64 -11.03
N GLU A 273 -1.07 21.33 -11.40
CA GLU A 273 -0.52 21.68 -12.72
C GLU A 273 -1.27 20.97 -13.85
N LEU A 274 -1.64 19.70 -13.67
CA LEU A 274 -2.49 18.97 -14.61
C LEU A 274 -3.83 19.67 -14.82
N GLU A 275 -4.54 19.97 -13.75
CA GLU A 275 -5.85 20.61 -13.81
C GLU A 275 -5.77 21.98 -14.48
N GLU A 276 -4.77 22.79 -14.11
CA GLU A 276 -4.55 24.12 -14.71
C GLU A 276 -4.25 24.04 -16.20
N ASN A 277 -3.31 23.16 -16.61
CA ASN A 277 -2.93 22.97 -18.01
C ASN A 277 -4.10 22.50 -18.88
N LEU A 278 -4.91 21.55 -18.37
CA LEU A 278 -6.08 21.06 -19.10
C LEU A 278 -7.15 22.16 -19.26
N VAL A 279 -7.37 22.96 -18.23
CA VAL A 279 -8.32 24.08 -18.29
C VAL A 279 -7.84 25.15 -19.27
N VAL A 280 -6.56 25.50 -19.22
CA VAL A 280 -5.96 26.49 -20.16
C VAL A 280 -6.05 25.98 -21.59
N ALA A 281 -5.71 24.71 -21.84
CA ALA A 281 -5.82 24.10 -23.16
C ALA A 281 -7.28 24.15 -23.69
N ALA A 282 -8.24 23.75 -22.89
CA ALA A 282 -9.64 23.75 -23.26
C ALA A 282 -10.16 25.17 -23.60
N TRP A 283 -9.67 26.20 -22.89
CA TRP A 283 -9.98 27.59 -23.24
C TRP A 283 -9.34 28.01 -24.57
N SER A 284 -8.09 27.66 -24.81
CA SER A 284 -7.40 28.04 -26.04
C SER A 284 -7.99 27.37 -27.29
N GLU A 285 -8.52 26.17 -27.15
CA GLU A 285 -9.19 25.40 -28.20
C GLU A 285 -10.65 25.85 -28.44
N GLY A 286 -11.17 26.74 -27.62
CA GLY A 286 -12.56 27.18 -27.70
C GLY A 286 -13.59 26.14 -27.23
N ALA A 287 -13.13 25.08 -26.54
CA ALA A 287 -13.99 24.05 -26.00
C ALA A 287 -14.82 24.52 -24.79
N VAL A 288 -14.38 25.60 -24.12
CA VAL A 288 -15.07 26.19 -22.98
C VAL A 288 -15.84 27.44 -23.40
N GLN A 289 -17.13 27.44 -23.17
CA GLN A 289 -18.00 28.61 -23.38
C GLN A 289 -18.72 28.98 -22.10
N ARG A 290 -18.66 30.25 -21.72
CA ARG A 290 -19.45 30.77 -20.58
C ARG A 290 -20.64 31.56 -21.13
N THR A 291 -21.81 31.23 -20.63
CA THR A 291 -23.01 32.06 -20.90
C THR A 291 -22.93 33.36 -20.10
N GLU A 292 -23.61 34.41 -20.55
CA GLU A 292 -23.68 35.70 -19.84
C GLU A 292 -24.17 35.53 -18.39
N LYS A 293 -25.15 34.64 -18.15
CA LYS A 293 -25.68 34.34 -16.82
C LYS A 293 -24.59 33.66 -15.94
N GLY A 294 -23.78 32.75 -16.49
CA GLY A 294 -22.68 32.08 -15.76
C GLY A 294 -21.52 33.04 -15.47
N ALA A 295 -21.28 34.04 -16.32
CA ALA A 295 -20.26 35.06 -16.07
C ALA A 295 -20.67 36.01 -14.91
N ALA A 296 -21.95 36.32 -14.79
CA ALA A 296 -22.49 37.19 -13.73
C ALA A 296 -22.37 36.56 -12.32
N LEU A 297 -22.37 35.24 -12.18
CA LEU A 297 -22.21 34.55 -10.89
C LEU A 297 -20.82 34.74 -10.26
N ARG A 298 -19.82 35.12 -11.05
CA ARG A 298 -18.43 35.34 -10.55
C ARG A 298 -18.24 36.74 -9.98
N SER A 299 -19.10 37.68 -10.30
CA SER A 299 -19.05 39.06 -9.83
C SER A 299 -19.94 39.32 -8.61
N ALA A 300 -20.67 38.31 -8.13
CA ALA A 300 -21.41 38.41 -6.89
C ALA A 300 -20.44 38.34 -5.71
N PRO A 301 -20.46 39.31 -4.76
CA PRO A 301 -19.66 39.21 -3.56
C PRO A 301 -20.07 37.94 -2.79
N SER A 302 -19.09 37.20 -2.30
CA SER A 302 -19.31 36.04 -1.41
C SER A 302 -20.13 36.48 -0.20
N LEU A 303 -21.31 35.89 -0.05
CA LEU A 303 -22.18 36.01 1.12
C LEU A 303 -21.55 35.34 2.33
#